data_b457f5185c0d568ee37b75b7f2bac859
#
_entry.id   b457f5185c0d568ee37b75b7f2bac859
#
_cell.length_a   1.000
_cell.length_b   1.000
_cell.length_c   1.000
_cell.angle_alpha   90.00
_cell.angle_beta   90.00
_cell.angle_gamma   90.00
#
_symmetry.space_group_name_H-M   'P 1'
#
loop_
_entity.id
_entity.type
_entity.pdbx_description
1 polymer ?
#
loop_
_entity_poly.entity_id
_entity_poly.type
_entity_poly.pdbx_seq_one_letter_code
_entity_poly.pdbx_strand_id
1 'polypeptide(L)'
;MKRQTCAIVLAAGQGKRMGTRIQKQFLDLGGYPVLFYSLNAFEKSQVDQVILVTGKQEMEFCRQDLVERYGFSKVKAVVAGGAERYHSVCEGLKQVPASSAIVLIHDGARPFVDSEIIDRTIEAAEQFGACAAGMPSKDTVKIADENGFAASTPDRSRVWMVQTPQAFSRSLICQAYETMMEDESLQQGVTDDAMVVERLTGVPVRLVEGSYENIKVTTPEDMEVAAAVLKRRGMI
;
A
#
# COMPACT_ATOMS: atom_id res chain seq x y z
N MET A 1 -1.98 -23.57 14.27
CA MET A 1 -0.97 -22.52 14.57
C MET A 1 -1.37 -21.27 13.83
N LYS A 2 -1.31 -20.09 14.47
CA LYS A 2 -1.54 -18.81 13.78
C LYS A 2 -0.47 -18.64 12.69
N ARG A 3 -0.88 -18.32 11.47
CA ARG A 3 0.05 -18.05 10.36
C ARG A 3 0.72 -16.69 10.61
N GLN A 4 2.04 -16.63 10.49
CA GLN A 4 2.77 -15.37 10.63
C GLN A 4 2.51 -14.46 9.44
N THR A 5 2.35 -13.18 9.73
CA THR A 5 2.05 -12.13 8.74
C THR A 5 3.14 -11.07 8.75
N CYS A 6 3.48 -10.54 7.58
CA CYS A 6 4.44 -9.45 7.45
C CYS A 6 3.87 -8.35 6.54
N ALA A 7 3.89 -7.11 6.98
CA ALA A 7 3.50 -5.98 6.16
C ALA A 7 4.74 -5.25 5.61
N ILE A 8 4.67 -4.86 4.34
CA ILE A 8 5.62 -3.95 3.69
C ILE A 8 4.92 -2.61 3.55
N VAL A 9 5.40 -1.59 4.27
CA VAL A 9 4.87 -0.23 4.18
C VAL A 9 5.80 0.61 3.32
N LEU A 10 5.27 1.11 2.20
CA LEU A 10 6.02 1.84 1.18
C LEU A 10 6.00 3.34 1.44
N ALA A 11 7.15 3.91 1.69
CA ALA A 11 7.37 5.34 1.94
C ALA A 11 8.54 5.93 1.12
N ALA A 12 8.97 5.27 0.02
CA ALA A 12 10.09 5.70 -0.82
C ALA A 12 9.69 6.69 -1.94
N GLY A 13 8.40 6.94 -2.15
CA GLY A 13 7.91 7.80 -3.22
C GLY A 13 8.31 9.26 -3.07
N GLN A 14 8.85 9.89 -4.12
CA GLN A 14 9.34 11.27 -4.11
C GLN A 14 8.24 12.34 -4.03
N GLY A 15 6.97 11.98 -4.25
CA GLY A 15 5.84 12.92 -4.12
C GLY A 15 5.85 14.11 -5.09
N LYS A 16 6.38 13.97 -6.30
CA LYS A 16 6.57 15.05 -7.29
C LYS A 16 5.34 15.95 -7.51
N ARG A 17 4.13 15.41 -7.33
CA ARG A 17 2.85 16.15 -7.50
C ARG A 17 2.52 17.10 -6.35
N MET A 18 3.20 17.00 -5.20
CA MET A 18 2.94 17.85 -4.04
C MET A 18 3.57 19.25 -4.14
N GLY A 19 4.54 19.46 -5.05
CA GLY A 19 5.23 20.74 -5.18
C GLY A 19 6.07 21.17 -3.96
N THR A 20 6.28 20.29 -2.99
CA THR A 20 7.03 20.56 -1.76
C THR A 20 8.41 19.91 -1.80
N ARG A 21 9.36 20.46 -1.01
CA ARG A 21 10.69 19.84 -0.80
C ARG A 21 10.64 18.62 0.12
N ILE A 22 9.62 18.54 0.97
CA ILE A 22 9.39 17.43 1.89
C ILE A 22 8.51 16.41 1.18
N GLN A 23 8.89 15.15 1.24
CA GLN A 23 8.09 14.07 0.67
C GLN A 23 6.74 13.95 1.40
N LYS A 24 5.67 13.70 0.65
CA LYS A 24 4.28 13.74 1.12
C LYS A 24 3.99 12.87 2.35
N GLN A 25 4.65 11.72 2.48
CA GLN A 25 4.50 10.82 3.60
C GLN A 25 5.09 11.36 4.92
N PHE A 26 5.90 12.41 4.84
CA PHE A 26 6.49 13.09 6.00
C PHE A 26 5.88 14.47 6.28
N LEU A 27 4.89 14.90 5.49
CA LEU A 27 4.15 16.13 5.78
C LEU A 27 3.37 15.99 7.08
N ASP A 28 3.30 17.10 7.82
CA ASP A 28 2.50 17.15 9.05
C ASP A 28 1.01 17.04 8.73
N LEU A 29 0.36 16.15 9.44
CA LEU A 29 -1.09 15.96 9.42
C LEU A 29 -1.59 15.84 10.85
N GLY A 30 -2.07 16.96 11.43
CA GLY A 30 -2.58 16.97 12.79
C GLY A 30 -1.53 16.71 13.87
N GLY A 31 -0.30 17.17 13.67
CA GLY A 31 0.82 17.03 14.62
C GLY A 31 1.67 15.77 14.44
N TYR A 32 1.36 14.93 13.45
CA TYR A 32 2.12 13.72 13.11
C TYR A 32 2.39 13.66 11.61
N PRO A 33 3.52 13.06 11.17
CA PRO A 33 3.72 12.76 9.75
C PRO A 33 2.62 11.84 9.19
N VAL A 34 2.21 12.02 7.94
CA VAL A 34 1.22 11.14 7.26
C VAL A 34 1.53 9.66 7.46
N LEU A 35 2.81 9.26 7.34
CA LEU A 35 3.27 7.90 7.51
C LEU A 35 3.01 7.33 8.91
N PHE A 36 3.00 8.19 9.94
CA PHE A 36 2.72 7.78 11.32
C PHE A 36 1.40 7.01 11.44
N TYR A 37 0.35 7.49 10.78
CA TYR A 37 -0.99 6.88 10.88
C TYR A 37 -1.02 5.48 10.29
N SER A 38 -0.36 5.27 9.14
CA SER A 38 -0.23 3.94 8.55
C SER A 38 0.54 3.00 9.48
N LEU A 39 1.72 3.41 9.97
CA LEU A 39 2.50 2.59 10.91
C LEU A 39 1.74 2.28 12.20
N ASN A 40 1.03 3.26 12.76
CA ASN A 40 0.22 3.09 13.98
C ASN A 40 -0.95 2.10 13.77
N ALA A 41 -1.56 2.09 12.57
CA ALA A 41 -2.59 1.11 12.25
C ALA A 41 -2.03 -0.32 12.21
N PHE A 42 -0.87 -0.52 11.58
CA PHE A 42 -0.20 -1.82 11.56
C PHE A 42 0.33 -2.24 12.94
N GLU A 43 0.86 -1.31 13.74
CA GLU A 43 1.29 -1.58 15.12
C GLU A 43 0.14 -2.11 15.97
N LYS A 44 -1.07 -1.56 15.80
CA LYS A 44 -2.28 -1.96 16.56
C LYS A 44 -3.02 -3.17 15.98
N SER A 45 -2.70 -3.59 14.75
CA SER A 45 -3.36 -4.71 14.07
C SER A 45 -2.83 -6.08 14.52
N GLN A 46 -3.37 -7.16 13.93
CA GLN A 46 -2.87 -8.52 14.15
C GLN A 46 -1.61 -8.88 13.33
N VAL A 47 -1.08 -7.95 12.51
CA VAL A 47 0.17 -8.16 11.78
C VAL A 47 1.32 -8.37 12.75
N ASP A 48 2.17 -9.38 12.48
CA ASP A 48 3.26 -9.75 13.40
C ASP A 48 4.51 -8.87 13.20
N GLN A 49 4.81 -8.48 11.96
CA GLN A 49 6.00 -7.70 11.62
C GLN A 49 5.73 -6.69 10.51
N VAL A 50 6.47 -5.60 10.53
CA VAL A 50 6.45 -4.55 9.50
C VAL A 50 7.85 -4.32 8.96
N ILE A 51 7.96 -4.23 7.63
CA ILE A 51 9.15 -3.76 6.92
C ILE A 51 8.81 -2.38 6.36
N LEU A 52 9.52 -1.36 6.78
CA LEU A 52 9.37 -0.01 6.26
C LEU A 52 10.36 0.22 5.11
N VAL A 53 9.83 0.53 3.92
CA VAL A 53 10.64 0.84 2.74
C VAL A 53 10.57 2.34 2.47
N THR A 54 11.70 3.03 2.58
CA THR A 54 11.78 4.50 2.46
C THR A 54 12.88 4.93 1.49
N GLY A 55 12.96 6.22 1.18
CA GLY A 55 14.10 6.76 0.43
C GLY A 55 15.40 6.57 1.21
N LYS A 56 16.51 6.41 0.49
CA LYS A 56 17.83 6.18 1.11
C LYS A 56 18.23 7.28 2.10
N GLN A 57 17.89 8.53 1.79
CA GLN A 57 18.23 9.69 2.61
C GLN A 57 17.35 9.81 3.86
N GLU A 58 16.16 9.24 3.83
CA GLU A 58 15.17 9.32 4.91
C GLU A 58 15.25 8.15 5.89
N MET A 59 16.14 7.18 5.65
CA MET A 59 16.24 5.96 6.48
C MET A 59 16.52 6.28 7.96
N GLU A 60 17.46 7.19 8.23
CA GLU A 60 17.83 7.54 9.60
C GLU A 60 16.68 8.28 10.30
N PHE A 61 16.07 9.27 9.62
CA PHE A 61 14.86 9.93 10.10
C PHE A 61 13.75 8.93 10.42
N CYS A 62 13.49 7.97 9.53
CA CYS A 62 12.47 6.95 9.76
C CYS A 62 12.78 6.07 10.96
N ARG A 63 14.05 5.73 11.21
CA ARG A 63 14.44 4.93 12.38
C ARG A 63 14.26 5.70 13.68
N GLN A 64 14.86 6.89 13.79
CA GLN A 64 14.95 7.65 15.03
C GLN A 64 13.66 8.43 15.30
N ASP A 65 13.22 9.27 14.33
CA ASP A 65 12.13 10.22 14.54
C ASP A 65 10.74 9.62 14.30
N LEU A 66 10.64 8.42 13.74
CA LEU A 66 9.37 7.73 13.58
C LEU A 66 9.33 6.42 14.39
N VAL A 67 10.18 5.45 14.05
CA VAL A 67 10.08 4.10 14.64
C VAL A 67 10.40 4.12 16.13
N GLU A 68 11.56 4.64 16.52
CA GLU A 68 12.01 4.69 17.91
C GLU A 68 11.18 5.70 18.73
N ARG A 69 10.99 6.91 18.20
CA ARG A 69 10.27 7.98 18.88
C ARG A 69 8.84 7.60 19.24
N TYR A 70 8.12 6.89 18.36
CA TYR A 70 6.73 6.48 18.60
C TYR A 70 6.57 5.04 19.06
N GLY A 71 7.67 4.31 19.24
CA GLY A 71 7.68 2.95 19.78
C GLY A 71 7.02 1.91 18.87
N PHE A 72 7.20 2.02 17.54
CA PHE A 72 6.66 1.04 16.60
C PHE A 72 7.43 -0.27 16.66
N SER A 73 7.06 -1.11 17.62
CA SER A 73 7.77 -2.34 17.98
C SER A 73 7.72 -3.42 16.91
N LYS A 74 6.71 -3.39 16.04
CA LYS A 74 6.53 -4.33 14.92
C LYS A 74 7.40 -3.99 13.72
N VAL A 75 7.95 -2.77 13.61
CA VAL A 75 8.87 -2.42 12.54
C VAL A 75 10.22 -3.10 12.79
N LYS A 76 10.51 -4.17 12.05
CA LYS A 76 11.74 -4.97 12.22
C LYS A 76 12.88 -4.56 11.30
N ALA A 77 12.57 -3.91 10.19
CA ALA A 77 13.57 -3.37 9.27
C ALA A 77 13.10 -2.05 8.64
N VAL A 78 14.06 -1.15 8.43
CA VAL A 78 13.92 0.06 7.61
C VAL A 78 14.94 -0.06 6.50
N VAL A 79 14.46 -0.14 5.26
CA VAL A 79 15.28 -0.39 4.07
C VAL A 79 15.09 0.67 3.00
N ALA A 80 16.11 0.85 2.16
CA ALA A 80 16.01 1.76 1.03
C ALA A 80 15.16 1.14 -0.08
N GLY A 81 14.23 1.92 -0.63
CA GLY A 81 13.50 1.56 -1.84
C GLY A 81 14.32 1.77 -3.11
N GLY A 82 13.76 1.36 -4.23
CA GLY A 82 14.34 1.51 -5.56
C GLY A 82 13.75 2.68 -6.36
N ALA A 83 14.08 2.72 -7.66
CA ALA A 83 13.69 3.81 -8.56
C ALA A 83 12.18 3.87 -8.79
N GLU A 84 11.55 2.72 -8.93
CA GLU A 84 10.10 2.58 -9.14
C GLU A 84 9.43 1.93 -7.92
N ARG A 85 8.08 1.99 -7.88
CA ARG A 85 7.30 1.39 -6.78
C ARG A 85 7.58 -0.11 -6.64
N TYR A 86 7.60 -0.84 -7.75
CA TYR A 86 7.84 -2.28 -7.74
C TYR A 86 9.28 -2.63 -7.31
N HIS A 87 10.28 -1.82 -7.61
CA HIS A 87 11.64 -1.99 -7.06
C HIS A 87 11.63 -1.87 -5.52
N SER A 88 10.86 -0.90 -5.00
CA SER A 88 10.74 -0.72 -3.55
C SER A 88 10.05 -1.92 -2.89
N VAL A 89 9.03 -2.50 -3.55
CA VAL A 89 8.40 -3.74 -3.09
C VAL A 89 9.40 -4.90 -3.07
N CYS A 90 10.24 -5.05 -4.13
CA CYS A 90 11.30 -6.06 -4.17
C CYS A 90 12.25 -5.94 -2.99
N GLU A 91 12.71 -4.74 -2.64
CA GLU A 91 13.59 -4.53 -1.50
C GLU A 91 12.89 -4.91 -0.17
N GLY A 92 11.60 -4.62 -0.05
CA GLY A 92 10.79 -5.07 1.08
C GLY A 92 10.66 -6.59 1.15
N LEU A 93 10.36 -7.26 0.03
CA LEU A 93 10.20 -8.72 -0.05
C LEU A 93 11.45 -9.48 0.37
N LYS A 94 12.64 -8.96 0.08
CA LYS A 94 13.93 -9.54 0.52
C LYS A 94 14.07 -9.61 2.05
N GLN A 95 13.33 -8.77 2.79
CA GLN A 95 13.37 -8.71 4.25
C GLN A 95 12.25 -9.52 4.91
N VAL A 96 11.28 -10.01 4.14
CA VAL A 96 10.16 -10.79 4.67
C VAL A 96 10.66 -12.13 5.18
N PRO A 97 10.42 -12.47 6.46
CA PRO A 97 10.87 -13.75 7.01
C PRO A 97 10.31 -14.95 6.24
N ALA A 98 11.12 -15.99 6.08
CA ALA A 98 10.68 -17.22 5.44
C ALA A 98 9.50 -17.90 6.15
N SER A 99 9.34 -17.66 7.44
CA SER A 99 8.23 -18.14 8.27
C SER A 99 6.92 -17.40 8.03
N SER A 100 6.93 -16.24 7.37
CA SER A 100 5.71 -15.50 7.04
C SER A 100 4.89 -16.27 6.02
N ALA A 101 3.61 -16.47 6.31
CA ALA A 101 2.68 -17.12 5.38
C ALA A 101 2.02 -16.10 4.45
N ILE A 102 1.68 -14.91 4.99
CA ILE A 102 0.99 -13.83 4.28
C ILE A 102 1.86 -12.56 4.30
N VAL A 103 1.91 -11.89 3.15
CA VAL A 103 2.57 -10.58 2.98
C VAL A 103 1.53 -9.56 2.57
N LEU A 104 1.47 -8.45 3.31
CA LEU A 104 0.65 -7.28 2.96
C LEU A 104 1.56 -6.19 2.38
N ILE A 105 1.13 -5.54 1.31
CA ILE A 105 1.84 -4.39 0.74
C ILE A 105 0.94 -3.18 0.86
N HIS A 106 1.44 -2.12 1.51
CA HIS A 106 0.66 -0.94 1.81
C HIS A 106 1.40 0.36 1.46
N ASP A 107 0.68 1.29 0.85
CA ASP A 107 1.20 2.63 0.58
C ASP A 107 1.19 3.47 1.87
N GLY A 108 2.34 3.85 2.41
CA GLY A 108 2.47 4.67 3.62
C GLY A 108 1.86 6.07 3.52
N ALA A 109 1.43 6.47 2.33
CA ALA A 109 0.66 7.69 2.07
C ALA A 109 -0.88 7.48 2.17
N ARG A 110 -1.37 6.35 2.70
CA ARG A 110 -2.77 6.09 3.03
C ARG A 110 -2.97 6.06 4.55
N PRO A 111 -3.14 7.21 5.18
CA PRO A 111 -3.13 7.32 6.64
C PRO A 111 -4.37 6.71 7.33
N PHE A 112 -5.40 6.32 6.59
CA PHE A 112 -6.69 5.92 7.14
C PHE A 112 -7.01 4.43 7.00
N VAL A 113 -6.02 3.61 6.69
CA VAL A 113 -6.16 2.17 6.87
C VAL A 113 -6.43 1.86 8.35
N ASP A 114 -7.29 0.91 8.62
CA ASP A 114 -7.64 0.47 9.97
C ASP A 114 -7.48 -1.04 10.15
N SER A 115 -7.66 -1.52 11.38
CA SER A 115 -7.53 -2.94 11.70
C SER A 115 -8.54 -3.80 10.95
N GLU A 116 -9.75 -3.30 10.72
CA GLU A 116 -10.79 -4.06 10.02
C GLU A 116 -10.43 -4.31 8.54
N ILE A 117 -9.87 -3.31 7.86
CA ILE A 117 -9.38 -3.47 6.48
C ILE A 117 -8.19 -4.45 6.45
N ILE A 118 -7.25 -4.29 7.40
CA ILE A 118 -6.07 -5.17 7.50
C ILE A 118 -6.53 -6.62 7.73
N ASP A 119 -7.43 -6.84 8.68
CA ASP A 119 -7.91 -8.18 9.05
C ASP A 119 -8.64 -8.85 7.89
N ARG A 120 -9.56 -8.14 7.21
CA ARG A 120 -10.26 -8.65 6.01
C ARG A 120 -9.28 -9.03 4.90
N THR A 121 -8.21 -8.28 4.69
CA THR A 121 -7.22 -8.61 3.66
C THR A 121 -6.39 -9.83 4.05
N ILE A 122 -6.06 -10.00 5.32
CA ILE A 122 -5.36 -11.21 5.80
C ILE A 122 -6.23 -12.44 5.59
N GLU A 123 -7.49 -12.41 6.06
CA GLU A 123 -8.44 -13.51 5.91
C GLU A 123 -8.68 -13.89 4.44
N ALA A 124 -8.84 -12.90 3.58
CA ALA A 124 -9.02 -13.15 2.15
C ALA A 124 -7.75 -13.73 1.49
N ALA A 125 -6.56 -13.26 1.87
CA ALA A 125 -5.31 -13.82 1.35
C ALA A 125 -5.08 -15.27 1.86
N GLU A 126 -5.49 -15.58 3.08
CA GLU A 126 -5.46 -16.96 3.60
C GLU A 126 -6.40 -17.88 2.84
N GLN A 127 -7.57 -17.41 2.43
CA GLN A 127 -8.58 -18.20 1.73
C GLN A 127 -8.30 -18.30 0.22
N PHE A 128 -7.90 -17.21 -0.42
CA PHE A 128 -7.82 -17.11 -1.89
C PHE A 128 -6.39 -17.03 -2.43
N GLY A 129 -5.40 -16.86 -1.57
CA GLY A 129 -3.99 -16.70 -1.95
C GLY A 129 -3.59 -15.28 -2.34
N ALA A 130 -4.53 -14.46 -2.83
CA ALA A 130 -4.31 -13.08 -3.25
C ALA A 130 -5.57 -12.23 -3.07
N CYS A 131 -5.42 -11.02 -2.55
CA CYS A 131 -6.50 -10.04 -2.49
C CYS A 131 -6.01 -8.59 -2.52
N ALA A 132 -6.91 -7.68 -2.86
CA ALA A 132 -6.67 -6.25 -2.84
C ALA A 132 -7.87 -5.53 -2.19
N ALA A 133 -7.58 -4.63 -1.25
CA ALA A 133 -8.60 -3.72 -0.74
C ALA A 133 -9.03 -2.74 -1.84
N GLY A 134 -10.31 -2.40 -1.89
CA GLY A 134 -10.84 -1.43 -2.83
C GLY A 134 -12.26 -1.03 -2.49
N MET A 135 -12.79 -0.09 -3.24
CA MET A 135 -14.20 0.35 -3.13
C MET A 135 -14.85 0.38 -4.50
N PRO A 136 -16.12 -0.01 -4.62
CA PRO A 136 -16.88 0.22 -5.85
C PRO A 136 -16.88 1.70 -6.25
N SER A 137 -16.77 1.98 -7.54
CA SER A 137 -16.86 3.36 -8.04
C SER A 137 -18.22 3.96 -7.72
N LYS A 138 -18.23 5.18 -7.17
CA LYS A 138 -19.45 5.97 -6.98
C LYS A 138 -19.90 6.68 -8.24
N ASP A 139 -18.92 7.01 -9.10
CA ASP A 139 -19.14 7.78 -10.31
C ASP A 139 -19.35 6.89 -11.54
N THR A 140 -19.97 7.44 -12.57
CA THR A 140 -20.00 6.80 -13.88
C THR A 140 -18.63 6.88 -14.51
N VAL A 141 -18.04 5.71 -14.83
CA VAL A 141 -16.73 5.61 -15.48
C VAL A 141 -16.92 5.51 -16.99
N LYS A 142 -16.12 6.26 -17.75
CA LYS A 142 -16.02 6.17 -19.20
C LYS A 142 -14.63 5.67 -19.59
N ILE A 143 -14.58 4.74 -20.52
CA ILE A 143 -13.32 4.39 -21.19
C ILE A 143 -13.25 5.29 -22.43
N ALA A 144 -12.19 6.09 -22.51
CA ALA A 144 -11.96 6.97 -23.66
C ALA A 144 -11.15 6.25 -24.74
N ASP A 145 -11.37 6.63 -26.01
CA ASP A 145 -10.49 6.29 -27.11
C ASP A 145 -9.27 7.24 -27.16
N GLU A 146 -8.38 7.03 -28.10
CA GLU A 146 -7.16 7.83 -28.30
C GLU A 146 -7.43 9.32 -28.63
N ASN A 147 -8.64 9.65 -29.13
CA ASN A 147 -9.07 11.00 -29.47
C ASN A 147 -9.86 11.68 -28.34
N GLY A 148 -10.05 11.01 -27.20
CA GLY A 148 -10.77 11.54 -26.04
C GLY A 148 -12.29 11.37 -26.08
N PHE A 149 -12.84 10.64 -27.06
CA PHE A 149 -14.27 10.29 -27.09
C PHE A 149 -14.57 9.07 -26.20
N ALA A 150 -15.77 9.02 -25.65
CA ALA A 150 -16.20 7.90 -24.83
C ALA A 150 -16.43 6.65 -25.72
N ALA A 151 -15.51 5.68 -25.64
CA ALA A 151 -15.59 4.41 -26.35
C ALA A 151 -16.55 3.41 -25.67
N SER A 152 -16.57 3.38 -24.34
CA SER A 152 -17.47 2.51 -23.59
C SER A 152 -17.81 3.05 -22.19
N THR A 153 -18.87 2.49 -21.60
CA THR A 153 -19.28 2.78 -20.23
C THR A 153 -19.45 1.44 -19.50
N PRO A 154 -18.46 1.03 -18.69
CA PRO A 154 -18.58 -0.22 -17.95
C PRO A 154 -19.71 -0.15 -16.90
N ASP A 155 -20.27 -1.30 -16.57
CA ASP A 155 -21.20 -1.41 -15.46
C ASP A 155 -20.51 -1.01 -14.16
N ARG A 156 -20.97 0.10 -13.56
CA ARG A 156 -20.38 0.68 -12.35
C ARG A 156 -20.29 -0.32 -11.19
N SER A 157 -21.24 -1.23 -11.07
CA SER A 157 -21.24 -2.25 -10.02
C SER A 157 -20.04 -3.19 -10.06
N ARG A 158 -19.37 -3.25 -11.22
CA ARG A 158 -18.19 -4.09 -11.48
C ARG A 158 -16.88 -3.31 -11.54
N VAL A 159 -16.93 -1.98 -11.35
CA VAL A 159 -15.75 -1.11 -11.37
C VAL A 159 -15.32 -0.79 -9.95
N TRP A 160 -14.12 -1.17 -9.60
CA TRP A 160 -13.55 -0.95 -8.27
C TRP A 160 -12.35 -0.01 -8.32
N MET A 161 -12.30 0.90 -7.35
CA MET A 161 -11.15 1.77 -7.10
C MET A 161 -10.21 1.05 -6.14
N VAL A 162 -9.14 0.49 -6.69
CA VAL A 162 -8.20 -0.33 -5.92
C VAL A 162 -7.40 0.53 -4.94
N GLN A 163 -7.24 0.01 -3.75
CA GLN A 163 -6.50 0.61 -2.65
C GLN A 163 -5.37 -0.33 -2.19
N THR A 164 -4.79 -0.02 -1.05
CA THR A 164 -3.92 -0.90 -0.27
C THR A 164 -4.44 -0.94 1.19
N PRO A 165 -4.20 -2.04 1.95
CA PRO A 165 -3.27 -3.12 1.66
C PRO A 165 -3.73 -4.05 0.53
N GLN A 166 -2.75 -4.60 -0.18
CA GLN A 166 -2.90 -5.74 -1.04
C GLN A 166 -2.16 -6.90 -0.36
N ALA A 167 -2.80 -8.04 -0.21
CA ALA A 167 -2.26 -9.13 0.57
C ALA A 167 -2.20 -10.43 -0.23
N PHE A 168 -1.13 -11.19 -0.03
CA PHE A 168 -0.79 -12.36 -0.83
C PHE A 168 -0.18 -13.46 0.04
N SER A 169 -0.33 -14.71 -0.36
CA SER A 169 0.55 -15.74 0.15
C SER A 169 2.00 -15.42 -0.22
N ARG A 170 2.93 -15.61 0.73
CA ARG A 170 4.34 -15.22 0.55
C ARG A 170 4.96 -15.87 -0.70
N SER A 171 4.72 -17.16 -0.89
CA SER A 171 5.29 -17.87 -2.05
C SER A 171 4.82 -17.28 -3.37
N LEU A 172 3.53 -16.92 -3.47
CA LEU A 172 2.93 -16.37 -4.69
C LEU A 172 3.53 -15.02 -5.05
N ILE A 173 3.57 -14.08 -4.09
CA ILE A 173 4.08 -12.72 -4.37
C ILE A 173 5.58 -12.73 -4.64
N CYS A 174 6.37 -13.53 -3.91
CA CYS A 174 7.79 -13.67 -4.17
C CYS A 174 8.06 -14.23 -5.57
N GLN A 175 7.39 -15.30 -5.97
CA GLN A 175 7.51 -15.89 -7.30
C GLN A 175 7.14 -14.89 -8.40
N ALA A 176 6.02 -14.17 -8.25
CA ALA A 176 5.58 -13.18 -9.23
C ALA A 176 6.63 -12.06 -9.42
N TYR A 177 7.19 -11.57 -8.31
CA TYR A 177 8.20 -10.53 -8.36
C TYR A 177 9.55 -11.02 -8.85
N GLU A 178 9.99 -12.23 -8.51
CA GLU A 178 11.19 -12.86 -9.06
C GLU A 178 11.08 -12.94 -10.60
N THR A 179 9.99 -13.51 -11.12
CA THR A 179 9.74 -13.57 -12.56
C THR A 179 9.74 -12.19 -13.23
N MET A 180 9.07 -11.19 -12.63
CA MET A 180 9.04 -9.84 -13.17
C MET A 180 10.42 -9.19 -13.25
N MET A 181 11.27 -9.45 -12.26
CA MET A 181 12.59 -8.83 -12.19
C MET A 181 13.62 -9.48 -13.12
N GLU A 182 13.36 -10.67 -13.64
CA GLU A 182 14.20 -11.35 -14.63
C GLU A 182 14.03 -10.78 -16.04
N ASP A 183 12.89 -10.11 -16.33
CA ASP A 183 12.59 -9.55 -17.66
C ASP A 183 12.02 -8.13 -17.55
N GLU A 184 12.78 -7.13 -18.01
CA GLU A 184 12.37 -5.72 -17.99
C GLU A 184 11.07 -5.46 -18.80
N SER A 185 10.77 -6.28 -19.79
CA SER A 185 9.53 -6.13 -20.57
C SER A 185 8.28 -6.36 -19.73
N LEU A 186 8.37 -7.20 -18.69
CA LEU A 186 7.27 -7.51 -17.76
C LEU A 186 7.00 -6.37 -16.77
N GLN A 187 7.94 -5.43 -16.64
CA GLN A 187 7.83 -4.27 -15.74
C GLN A 187 7.01 -3.14 -16.35
N GLN A 188 6.77 -3.18 -17.68
CA GLN A 188 6.06 -2.12 -18.36
C GLN A 188 4.59 -2.04 -17.96
N GLY A 189 4.15 -0.82 -17.62
CA GLY A 189 2.75 -0.54 -17.26
C GLY A 189 2.28 -1.18 -15.95
N VAL A 190 3.19 -1.64 -15.09
CA VAL A 190 2.84 -2.14 -13.76
C VAL A 190 2.35 -0.99 -12.89
N THR A 191 1.12 -1.10 -12.40
CA THR A 191 0.47 -0.08 -11.57
C THR A 191 0.39 -0.47 -10.10
N ASP A 192 0.20 -1.77 -9.81
CA ASP A 192 0.07 -2.30 -8.46
C ASP A 192 0.53 -3.77 -8.35
N ASP A 193 0.52 -4.31 -7.14
CA ASP A 193 1.02 -5.66 -6.85
C ASP A 193 0.03 -6.73 -7.31
N ALA A 194 -1.26 -6.42 -7.27
CA ALA A 194 -2.32 -7.30 -7.77
C ALA A 194 -2.13 -7.61 -9.27
N MET A 195 -1.86 -6.57 -10.07
CA MET A 195 -1.57 -6.72 -11.50
C MET A 195 -0.35 -7.61 -11.76
N VAL A 196 0.70 -7.49 -10.93
CA VAL A 196 1.90 -8.35 -11.07
C VAL A 196 1.51 -9.81 -10.87
N VAL A 197 0.76 -10.11 -9.81
CA VAL A 197 0.30 -11.48 -9.52
C VAL A 197 -0.61 -12.01 -10.64
N GLU A 198 -1.63 -11.24 -11.04
CA GLU A 198 -2.58 -11.65 -12.08
C GLU A 198 -1.88 -11.95 -13.42
N ARG A 199 -0.96 -11.08 -13.85
CA ARG A 199 -0.28 -11.24 -15.15
C ARG A 199 0.71 -12.39 -15.16
N LEU A 200 1.46 -12.61 -14.08
CA LEU A 200 2.61 -13.52 -14.08
C LEU A 200 2.30 -14.90 -13.48
N THR A 201 1.21 -15.01 -12.72
CA THR A 201 0.85 -16.30 -12.12
C THR A 201 -0.50 -16.85 -12.58
N GLY A 202 -1.34 -16.00 -13.16
CA GLY A 202 -2.72 -16.36 -13.53
C GLY A 202 -3.65 -16.56 -12.34
N VAL A 203 -3.18 -16.33 -11.11
CA VAL A 203 -4.02 -16.44 -9.90
C VAL A 203 -4.93 -15.23 -9.81
N PRO A 204 -6.26 -15.39 -9.73
CA PRO A 204 -7.19 -14.29 -9.62
C PRO A 204 -7.04 -13.60 -8.27
N VAL A 205 -7.08 -12.25 -8.28
CA VAL A 205 -7.01 -11.44 -7.07
C VAL A 205 -8.41 -11.15 -6.56
N ARG A 206 -8.71 -11.52 -5.31
CA ARG A 206 -9.98 -11.24 -4.66
C ARG A 206 -10.07 -9.77 -4.27
N LEU A 207 -11.08 -9.04 -4.75
CA LEU A 207 -11.39 -7.70 -4.26
C LEU A 207 -12.13 -7.81 -2.92
N VAL A 208 -11.67 -7.06 -1.93
CA VAL A 208 -12.27 -6.96 -0.60
C VAL A 208 -12.59 -5.50 -0.28
N GLU A 209 -13.63 -5.30 0.50
CA GLU A 209 -14.07 -3.94 0.84
C GLU A 209 -13.02 -3.24 1.70
N GLY A 210 -12.56 -2.08 1.22
CA GLY A 210 -11.71 -1.14 1.93
C GLY A 210 -12.53 -0.07 2.66
N SER A 211 -12.20 1.19 2.43
CA SER A 211 -12.98 2.33 2.91
C SER A 211 -12.84 3.51 1.95
N TYR A 212 -13.89 4.28 1.73
CA TYR A 212 -13.80 5.56 1.00
C TYR A 212 -12.94 6.59 1.72
N GLU A 213 -12.71 6.41 3.03
CA GLU A 213 -11.79 7.24 3.80
C GLU A 213 -10.33 6.82 3.62
N ASN A 214 -10.05 5.59 3.16
CA ASN A 214 -8.68 5.10 2.95
C ASN A 214 -8.06 5.70 1.68
N ILE A 215 -8.12 7.04 1.61
CA ILE A 215 -7.56 7.82 0.51
C ILE A 215 -6.04 7.74 0.49
N LYS A 216 -5.46 7.93 -0.70
CA LYS A 216 -4.02 8.10 -0.87
C LYS A 216 -3.71 9.59 -0.97
N VAL A 217 -2.97 10.13 -0.02
CA VAL A 217 -2.47 11.49 -0.09
C VAL A 217 -1.49 11.60 -1.26
N THR A 218 -1.84 12.42 -2.26
CA THR A 218 -1.10 12.57 -3.52
C THR A 218 -0.94 14.02 -3.95
N THR A 219 -1.87 14.87 -3.58
CA THR A 219 -1.93 16.30 -3.92
C THR A 219 -2.15 17.13 -2.66
N PRO A 220 -1.91 18.45 -2.69
CA PRO A 220 -2.21 19.33 -1.55
C PRO A 220 -3.67 19.27 -1.08
N GLU A 221 -4.62 19.14 -2.01
CA GLU A 221 -6.05 19.03 -1.70
C GLU A 221 -6.36 17.78 -0.88
N ASP A 222 -5.62 16.67 -1.12
CA ASP A 222 -5.78 15.45 -0.33
C ASP A 222 -5.40 15.67 1.14
N MET A 223 -4.51 16.62 1.46
CA MET A 223 -4.18 16.97 2.84
C MET A 223 -5.35 17.63 3.56
N GLU A 224 -6.11 18.49 2.87
CA GLU A 224 -7.31 19.11 3.45
C GLU A 224 -8.39 18.04 3.73
N VAL A 225 -8.60 17.13 2.77
CA VAL A 225 -9.50 15.99 2.96
C VAL A 225 -9.03 15.11 4.13
N ALA A 226 -7.73 14.83 4.21
CA ALA A 226 -7.15 14.05 5.30
C ALA A 226 -7.37 14.72 6.67
N ALA A 227 -7.16 16.04 6.78
CA ALA A 227 -7.41 16.78 8.01
C ALA A 227 -8.90 16.71 8.43
N ALA A 228 -9.83 16.84 7.47
CA ALA A 228 -11.25 16.68 7.73
C ALA A 228 -11.62 15.27 8.23
N VAL A 229 -11.00 14.23 7.69
CA VAL A 229 -11.19 12.84 8.16
C VAL A 229 -10.67 12.69 9.59
N LEU A 230 -9.47 13.21 9.92
CA LEU A 230 -8.93 13.15 11.29
C LEU A 230 -9.86 13.81 12.30
N LYS A 231 -10.36 15.01 11.97
CA LYS A 231 -11.32 15.74 12.82
C LYS A 231 -12.60 14.93 13.05
N ARG A 232 -13.16 14.33 12.01
CA ARG A 232 -14.36 13.48 12.11
C ARG A 232 -14.13 12.24 12.98
N ARG A 233 -12.92 11.65 12.93
CA ARG A 233 -12.52 10.51 13.78
C ARG A 233 -12.14 10.92 15.20
N GLY A 234 -12.16 12.21 15.56
CA GLY A 234 -11.75 12.72 16.88
C GLY A 234 -10.27 12.50 17.19
N MET A 235 -9.43 12.51 16.16
CA MET A 235 -7.99 12.29 16.30
C MET A 235 -7.20 13.61 16.41
N ILE A 236 -7.85 14.73 16.10
CA ILE A 236 -7.40 16.12 16.28
C ILE A 236 -8.58 17.02 16.64
#